data_6c1bff86062bb6e355f2430c8ba724f6
#
_entry.id   6c1bff86062bb6e355f2430c8ba724f6
#
_cell.length_a   1.000
_cell.length_b   1.000
_cell.length_c   1.000
_cell.angle_alpha   90.00
_cell.angle_beta   90.00
_cell.angle_gamma   90.00
#
_symmetry.space_group_name_H-M   'P 1'
#
loop_
_entity.id
_entity.type
_entity.pdbx_description
1 polymer ?
#
loop_
_entity_poly.entity_id
_entity_poly.type
_entity_poly.pdbx_seq_one_letter_code
_entity_poly.pdbx_strand_id
1 'polypeptide(L)'
;MSSFNTKILEASVTTGQDHPAPLLKHDQSHTSPAPHHAPPNRRLYEWTARIECKTFELSTSYSVLIFLGHVPDDPEEWQVSPNYVGSHFAFVNSAGRENHRDIVIEGFVHLNQAIIRHSGLKSLEPDAVIPYLTTNLHWRVLKVRYLVH
;
A
#
# COMPACT_ATOMS: atom_id res chain seq x y z
N MET A 1 26.12 -2.69 11.59
CA MET A 1 24.71 -3.09 11.65
C MET A 1 23.88 -1.89 11.26
N SER A 2 23.47 -1.81 10.00
CA SER A 2 22.64 -0.71 9.52
C SER A 2 21.21 -0.96 9.98
N SER A 3 20.75 -0.10 10.88
CA SER A 3 19.38 -0.14 11.37
C SER A 3 18.48 0.47 10.29
N PHE A 4 17.80 -0.37 9.51
CA PHE A 4 16.76 0.10 8.59
C PHE A 4 15.56 0.54 9.42
N ASN A 5 15.36 1.84 9.51
CA ASN A 5 14.14 2.38 10.11
C ASN A 5 13.10 2.60 9.01
N THR A 6 12.51 1.50 8.58
CA THR A 6 11.39 1.57 7.63
C THR A 6 10.11 1.68 8.44
N LYS A 7 9.55 2.88 8.48
CA LYS A 7 8.25 3.11 9.09
C LYS A 7 7.18 2.69 8.09
N ILE A 8 6.69 1.46 8.23
CA ILE A 8 5.59 0.93 7.43
C ILE A 8 4.37 0.95 8.31
N LEU A 9 3.42 1.78 8.02
CA LEU A 9 1.98 1.70 8.24
C LEU A 9 1.35 3.09 8.33
N GLU A 10 0.69 3.50 7.28
CA GLU A 10 -0.40 4.47 7.39
C GLU A 10 -1.64 3.86 6.77
N ALA A 11 -2.69 3.74 7.57
CA ALA A 11 -4.02 3.49 7.07
C ALA A 11 -4.61 4.83 6.63
N SER A 12 -4.81 5.00 5.33
CA SER A 12 -5.55 6.15 4.82
C SER A 12 -7.04 5.81 4.80
N VAL A 13 -7.82 6.54 5.56
CA VAL A 13 -9.28 6.47 5.48
C VAL A 13 -9.73 7.45 4.41
N THR A 14 -10.11 6.94 3.24
CA THR A 14 -10.79 7.75 2.24
C THR A 14 -12.28 7.75 2.55
N THR A 15 -12.76 8.82 3.17
CA THR A 15 -14.18 9.12 3.20
C THR A 15 -14.56 9.58 1.80
N GLY A 16 -15.40 8.81 1.10
CA GLY A 16 -15.95 9.22 -0.17
C GLY A 16 -16.64 10.57 -0.01
N GLN A 17 -16.06 11.62 -0.57
CA GLN A 17 -16.74 12.90 -0.73
C GLN A 17 -17.79 12.72 -1.81
N ASP A 18 -19.05 12.93 -1.41
CA ASP A 18 -20.14 13.16 -2.34
C ASP A 18 -19.79 14.37 -3.23
N HIS A 19 -19.52 14.11 -4.50
CA HIS A 19 -19.57 15.16 -5.49
C HIS A 19 -21.05 15.50 -5.73
N PRO A 20 -21.47 16.75 -5.55
CA PRO A 20 -22.81 17.14 -5.94
C PRO A 20 -22.93 17.02 -7.47
N ALA A 21 -23.83 16.18 -7.90
CA ALA A 21 -24.21 16.08 -9.29
C ALA A 21 -24.84 17.41 -9.77
N PRO A 22 -24.58 17.86 -11.01
CA PRO A 22 -25.17 19.07 -11.52
C PRO A 22 -26.69 18.94 -11.62
N LEU A 23 -27.38 19.94 -11.07
CA LEU A 23 -28.82 20.11 -11.13
C LEU A 23 -29.30 20.21 -12.60
N LEU A 24 -29.89 19.16 -13.11
CA LEU A 24 -30.79 19.25 -14.26
C LEU A 24 -32.21 19.42 -13.71
N LYS A 25 -32.73 20.65 -13.84
CA LYS A 25 -34.14 20.92 -13.67
C LYS A 25 -34.95 20.19 -14.74
N HIS A 26 -35.80 19.26 -14.33
CA HIS A 26 -36.99 18.93 -15.11
C HIS A 26 -38.15 18.63 -14.20
N ASP A 27 -39.24 19.24 -14.54
CA ASP A 27 -40.49 19.42 -13.84
C ASP A 27 -41.38 18.19 -13.89
N GLN A 28 -42.19 18.05 -12.82
CA GLN A 28 -43.51 17.40 -12.73
C GLN A 28 -43.66 15.87 -12.64
N SER A 29 -44.13 15.43 -11.58
CA SER A 29 -45.46 15.06 -11.10
C SER A 29 -45.51 13.74 -10.36
N HIS A 30 -46.08 13.84 -9.16
CA HIS A 30 -46.87 12.84 -8.41
C HIS A 30 -46.49 11.37 -8.43
N THR A 31 -45.82 10.94 -7.38
CA THR A 31 -46.27 9.81 -6.49
C THR A 31 -45.31 9.76 -5.30
N SER A 32 -45.84 9.72 -4.10
CA SER A 32 -45.07 9.47 -2.89
C SER A 32 -44.32 8.16 -2.99
N PRO A 33 -42.99 8.16 -2.95
CA PRO A 33 -42.24 6.93 -2.71
C PRO A 33 -42.13 6.72 -1.19
N ALA A 34 -42.27 5.46 -0.80
CA ALA A 34 -41.94 4.96 0.52
C ALA A 34 -40.53 5.45 0.97
N PRO A 35 -40.28 5.52 2.29
CA PRO A 35 -38.98 5.98 2.80
C PRO A 35 -37.89 5.06 2.26
N HIS A 36 -37.16 5.55 1.28
CA HIS A 36 -35.93 4.92 0.88
C HIS A 36 -34.99 5.00 2.08
N HIS A 37 -34.76 3.87 2.73
CA HIS A 37 -33.63 3.74 3.62
C HIS A 37 -32.39 4.15 2.82
N ALA A 38 -31.84 5.31 3.15
CA ALA A 38 -30.52 5.67 2.68
C ALA A 38 -29.57 4.50 2.97
N PRO A 39 -28.78 4.02 1.99
CA PRO A 39 -27.85 2.94 2.27
C PRO A 39 -26.97 3.37 3.43
N PRO A 40 -26.69 2.47 4.38
CA PRO A 40 -25.82 2.80 5.50
C PRO A 40 -24.52 3.36 4.94
N ASN A 41 -24.09 4.49 5.48
CA ASN A 41 -22.89 5.19 5.08
C ASN A 41 -21.70 4.21 5.16
N ARG A 42 -21.44 3.49 4.08
CA ARG A 42 -20.34 2.53 3.98
C ARG A 42 -19.07 3.31 3.95
N ARG A 43 -18.38 3.39 5.06
CA ARG A 43 -17.00 3.85 5.09
C ARG A 43 -16.16 2.86 4.28
N LEU A 44 -15.59 3.35 3.20
CA LEU A 44 -14.63 2.58 2.41
C LEU A 44 -13.24 2.81 3.02
N TYR A 45 -12.63 1.73 3.50
CA TYR A 45 -11.26 1.77 3.99
C TYR A 45 -10.31 1.35 2.88
N GLU A 46 -9.28 2.13 2.69
CA GLU A 46 -8.17 1.80 1.81
C GLU A 46 -6.92 1.58 2.66
N TRP A 47 -6.32 0.41 2.50
CA TRP A 47 -5.11 0.01 3.19
C TRP A 47 -3.92 0.07 2.25
N THR A 48 -2.92 0.83 2.65
CA THR A 48 -1.72 1.05 1.86
C THR A 48 -0.50 0.92 2.75
N ALA A 49 0.50 0.17 2.31
CA ALA A 49 1.82 0.19 2.91
C ALA A 49 2.57 1.40 2.36
N ARG A 50 2.90 2.35 3.23
CA ARG A 50 3.79 3.47 2.91
C ARG A 50 5.22 3.07 3.20
N ILE A 51 6.09 3.25 2.24
CA ILE A 51 7.50 2.89 2.29
C ILE A 51 8.32 4.17 2.20
N GLU A 52 9.13 4.45 3.21
CA GLU A 52 10.10 5.53 3.18
C GLU A 52 11.50 4.95 3.01
N CYS A 53 12.20 5.39 1.98
CA CYS A 53 13.54 4.94 1.65
C CYS A 53 14.50 6.13 1.58
N LYS A 54 15.67 6.00 2.19
CA LYS A 54 16.78 6.93 1.95
C LYS A 54 17.57 6.47 0.75
N THR A 55 17.73 7.35 -0.25
CA THR A 55 18.37 7.01 -1.54
C THR A 55 19.79 6.50 -1.42
N PHE A 56 20.54 6.92 -0.39
CA PHE A 56 21.95 6.57 -0.22
C PHE A 56 22.22 5.57 0.92
N GLU A 57 21.19 4.99 1.49
CA GLU A 57 21.35 4.03 2.59
C GLU A 57 22.05 2.74 2.14
N LEU A 58 21.73 2.29 0.93
CA LEU A 58 22.44 1.21 0.25
C LEU A 58 23.15 1.80 -0.96
N SER A 59 24.43 1.62 -1.09
CA SER A 59 25.26 2.15 -2.20
C SER A 59 24.80 1.71 -3.61
N THR A 60 23.69 1.04 -3.74
CA THR A 60 23.10 0.50 -4.97
C THR A 60 21.59 0.64 -4.95
N SER A 61 20.97 0.66 -6.12
CA SER A 61 19.52 0.61 -6.26
C SER A 61 18.96 -0.68 -5.67
N TYR A 62 17.76 -0.59 -5.10
CA TYR A 62 17.11 -1.71 -4.43
C TYR A 62 15.60 -1.63 -4.53
N SER A 63 14.94 -2.74 -4.28
CA SER A 63 13.49 -2.82 -4.14
C SER A 63 13.11 -3.22 -2.74
N VAL A 64 12.08 -2.59 -2.19
CA VAL A 64 11.41 -3.04 -0.97
C VAL A 64 10.19 -3.85 -1.39
N LEU A 65 10.18 -5.13 -1.06
CA LEU A 65 9.10 -6.06 -1.38
C LEU A 65 8.18 -6.22 -0.17
N ILE A 66 6.89 -6.19 -0.41
CA ILE A 66 5.85 -6.33 0.62
C ILE A 66 5.17 -7.69 0.47
N PHE A 67 4.94 -8.35 1.60
CA PHE A 67 4.30 -9.66 1.69
C PHE A 67 3.17 -9.64 2.72
N LEU A 68 2.14 -10.44 2.47
CA LEU A 68 1.13 -10.78 3.45
C LEU A 68 1.14 -12.29 3.70
N GLY A 69 1.65 -12.70 4.88
CA GLY A 69 1.84 -14.08 5.27
C GLY A 69 3.29 -14.53 5.18
N HIS A 70 3.50 -15.83 5.00
CA HIS A 70 4.83 -16.44 4.98
C HIS A 70 5.71 -15.89 3.85
N VAL A 71 6.95 -15.55 4.18
CA VAL A 71 7.97 -15.14 3.22
C VAL A 71 8.94 -16.31 3.00
N PRO A 72 9.18 -16.73 1.74
CA PRO A 72 10.15 -17.77 1.45
C PRO A 72 11.55 -17.44 1.96
N ASP A 73 12.30 -18.44 2.38
CA ASP A 73 13.69 -18.29 2.82
C ASP A 73 14.63 -17.93 1.66
N ASP A 74 14.34 -18.47 0.47
CA ASP A 74 15.11 -18.19 -0.74
C ASP A 74 14.67 -16.89 -1.39
N PRO A 75 15.59 -15.91 -1.56
CA PRO A 75 15.29 -14.65 -2.24
C PRO A 75 14.83 -14.81 -3.70
N GLU A 76 15.22 -15.88 -4.39
CA GLU A 76 14.78 -16.15 -5.76
C GLU A 76 13.29 -16.48 -5.85
N GLU A 77 12.69 -16.95 -4.77
CA GLU A 77 11.27 -17.28 -4.69
C GLU A 77 10.40 -16.08 -4.29
N TRP A 78 10.97 -14.98 -3.83
CA TRP A 78 10.21 -13.87 -3.26
C TRP A 78 9.17 -13.28 -4.21
N GLN A 79 9.55 -12.98 -5.45
CA GLN A 79 8.66 -12.32 -6.41
C GLN A 79 7.62 -13.25 -7.03
N VAL A 80 7.84 -14.56 -6.95
CA VAL A 80 6.90 -15.59 -7.42
C VAL A 80 6.06 -16.18 -6.29
N SER A 81 6.32 -15.78 -5.05
CA SER A 81 5.55 -16.22 -3.89
C SER A 81 4.08 -15.77 -4.00
N PRO A 82 3.11 -16.63 -3.66
CA PRO A 82 1.71 -16.25 -3.60
C PRO A 82 1.42 -15.14 -2.56
N ASN A 83 2.30 -14.98 -1.58
CA ASN A 83 2.18 -13.98 -0.53
C ASN A 83 2.83 -12.63 -0.89
N TYR A 84 3.50 -12.55 -2.04
CA TYR A 84 4.03 -11.29 -2.55
C TYR A 84 2.89 -10.38 -2.99
N VAL A 85 2.89 -9.14 -2.49
CA VAL A 85 1.82 -8.16 -2.76
C VAL A 85 2.25 -7.10 -3.75
N GLY A 86 3.46 -6.61 -3.62
CA GLY A 86 4.01 -5.56 -4.46
C GLY A 86 5.34 -5.04 -3.94
N SER A 87 5.92 -4.10 -4.66
CA SER A 87 7.21 -3.52 -4.30
C SER A 87 7.29 -2.04 -4.64
N HIS A 88 8.24 -1.38 -3.98
CA HIS A 88 8.69 -0.05 -4.33
C HIS A 88 10.17 -0.10 -4.69
N PHE A 89 10.52 0.49 -5.83
CA PHE A 89 11.90 0.55 -6.32
C PHE A 89 12.55 1.87 -5.94
N ALA A 90 13.67 1.80 -5.22
CA ALA A 90 14.49 2.94 -4.88
C ALA A 90 15.69 3.01 -5.84
N PHE A 91 15.64 3.97 -6.75
CA PHE A 91 16.71 4.21 -7.70
C PHE A 91 17.79 5.10 -7.09
N VAL A 92 19.03 4.61 -7.09
CA VAL A 92 20.21 5.36 -6.64
C VAL A 92 20.98 5.85 -7.86
N ASN A 93 20.94 7.18 -8.08
CA ASN A 93 21.74 7.80 -9.13
C ASN A 93 23.12 8.18 -8.60
N SER A 94 24.16 7.73 -9.28
CA SER A 94 25.55 8.05 -8.94
C SER A 94 25.91 9.54 -9.06
N ALA A 95 25.16 10.29 -9.87
CA ALA A 95 25.39 11.74 -10.08
C ALA A 95 25.06 12.60 -8.85
N GLY A 96 24.30 12.07 -7.88
CA GLY A 96 23.92 12.78 -6.64
C GLY A 96 24.89 12.59 -5.47
N ARG A 97 25.96 11.81 -5.65
CA ARG A 97 26.91 11.48 -4.57
C ARG A 97 27.69 12.68 -4.01
N GLU A 98 27.85 13.73 -4.81
CA GLU A 98 28.66 14.90 -4.40
C GLU A 98 27.94 15.80 -3.38
N ASN A 99 26.64 15.70 -3.23
CA ASN A 99 25.87 16.61 -2.38
C ASN A 99 25.34 16.00 -1.07
N HIS A 100 25.73 14.79 -0.69
CA HIS A 100 25.43 14.13 0.60
C HIS A 100 24.08 14.42 1.26
N ARG A 101 23.06 14.74 0.47
CA ARG A 101 21.71 14.96 0.99
C ARG A 101 20.97 13.64 0.96
N ASP A 102 20.60 13.18 2.15
CA ASP A 102 19.66 12.07 2.30
C ASP A 102 18.31 12.48 1.69
N ILE A 103 18.09 12.08 0.43
CA ILE A 103 16.80 12.26 -0.21
C ILE A 103 15.92 11.10 0.25
N VAL A 104 14.82 11.44 0.90
CA VAL A 104 13.80 10.46 1.26
C VAL A 104 12.85 10.29 0.08
N ILE A 105 12.70 9.06 -0.38
CA ILE A 105 11.73 8.68 -1.42
C ILE A 105 10.59 7.93 -0.73
N GLU A 106 9.37 8.28 -1.09
CA GLU A 106 8.18 7.57 -0.64
C GLU A 106 7.61 6.68 -1.74
N GLY A 107 7.16 5.51 -1.34
CA GLY A 107 6.44 4.58 -2.20
C GLY A 107 5.21 4.04 -1.49
N PHE A 108 4.25 3.55 -2.27
CA PHE A 108 2.99 3.03 -1.76
C PHE A 108 2.65 1.69 -2.42
N VAL A 109 2.22 0.74 -1.61
CA VAL A 109 1.72 -0.56 -2.08
C VAL A 109 0.32 -0.77 -1.54
N HIS A 110 -0.67 -0.89 -2.44
CA HIS A 110 -2.07 -1.10 -2.07
C HIS A 110 -2.27 -2.53 -1.55
N LEU A 111 -2.95 -2.67 -0.42
CA LEU A 111 -3.09 -3.94 0.29
C LEU A 111 -4.49 -4.56 0.19
N ASN A 112 -5.52 -3.80 -0.18
CA ASN A 112 -6.91 -4.24 -0.09
C ASN A 112 -7.19 -5.59 -0.74
N GLN A 113 -6.75 -5.77 -1.99
CA GLN A 113 -6.97 -7.03 -2.70
C GLN A 113 -6.24 -8.21 -2.06
N ALA A 114 -5.02 -7.98 -1.59
CA ALA A 114 -4.22 -9.01 -0.93
C ALA A 114 -4.82 -9.37 0.44
N ILE A 115 -5.30 -8.39 1.21
CA ILE A 115 -6.02 -8.63 2.46
C ILE A 115 -7.23 -9.50 2.21
N ILE A 116 -8.08 -9.15 1.25
CA ILE A 116 -9.29 -9.94 0.92
C ILE A 116 -8.92 -11.35 0.51
N ARG A 117 -7.88 -11.51 -0.31
CA ARG A 117 -7.44 -12.80 -0.85
C ARG A 117 -6.86 -13.72 0.21
N HIS A 118 -6.05 -13.18 1.12
CA HIS A 118 -5.24 -13.99 2.05
C HIS A 118 -5.83 -14.09 3.46
N SER A 119 -6.58 -13.10 3.92
CA SER A 119 -7.06 -13.07 5.31
C SER A 119 -8.36 -13.83 5.53
N GLY A 120 -9.19 -13.97 4.50
CA GLY A 120 -10.56 -14.44 4.67
C GLY A 120 -11.48 -13.48 5.45
N LEU A 121 -11.01 -12.27 5.73
CA LEU A 121 -11.80 -11.26 6.43
C LEU A 121 -12.99 -10.81 5.57
N LYS A 122 -14.14 -10.63 6.23
CA LYS A 122 -15.38 -10.16 5.58
C LYS A 122 -15.49 -8.63 5.56
N SER A 123 -14.61 -7.94 6.28
CA SER A 123 -14.62 -6.49 6.43
C SER A 123 -13.19 -5.94 6.33
N LEU A 124 -13.07 -4.76 5.75
CA LEU A 124 -11.81 -3.99 5.72
C LEU A 124 -11.75 -2.94 6.84
N GLU A 125 -12.62 -3.06 7.84
CA GLU A 125 -12.60 -2.16 9.00
C GLU A 125 -11.31 -2.32 9.83
N PRO A 126 -10.84 -1.25 10.46
CA PRO A 126 -9.59 -1.25 11.24
C PRO A 126 -9.53 -2.34 12.30
N ASP A 127 -10.63 -2.58 13.01
CA ASP A 127 -10.68 -3.58 14.08
C ASP A 127 -10.41 -5.01 13.58
N ALA A 128 -10.74 -5.29 12.33
CA ALA A 128 -10.47 -6.57 11.70
C ALA A 128 -9.08 -6.61 11.05
N VAL A 129 -8.68 -5.54 10.37
CA VAL A 129 -7.48 -5.51 9.52
C VAL A 129 -6.21 -5.27 10.32
N ILE A 130 -6.23 -4.39 11.33
CA ILE A 130 -5.02 -4.07 12.11
C ILE A 130 -4.39 -5.32 12.77
N PRO A 131 -5.15 -6.19 13.47
CA PRO A 131 -4.58 -7.41 14.04
C PRO A 131 -3.99 -8.35 12.97
N TYR A 132 -4.67 -8.45 11.82
CA TYR A 132 -4.20 -9.25 10.71
C TYR A 132 -2.87 -8.74 10.14
N LEU A 133 -2.76 -7.44 9.85
CA LEU A 133 -1.55 -6.83 9.31
C LEU A 133 -0.39 -6.89 10.31
N THR A 134 -0.67 -6.71 11.61
CA THR A 134 0.36 -6.78 12.66
C THR A 134 1.09 -8.12 12.65
N THR A 135 0.38 -9.20 12.34
CA THR A 135 0.94 -10.56 12.31
C THR A 135 1.50 -10.94 10.94
N ASN A 136 0.86 -10.49 9.85
CA ASN A 136 1.10 -11.04 8.51
C ASN A 136 1.84 -10.09 7.56
N LEU A 137 1.97 -8.80 7.88
CA LEU A 137 2.69 -7.88 7.04
C LEU A 137 4.20 -8.02 7.25
N HIS A 138 4.89 -8.41 6.18
CA HIS A 138 6.35 -8.56 6.17
C HIS A 138 6.94 -7.81 4.98
N TRP A 139 8.22 -7.50 5.08
CA TRP A 139 8.96 -6.86 4.00
C TRP A 139 10.36 -7.44 3.87
N ARG A 140 10.92 -7.31 2.66
CA ARG A 140 12.31 -7.70 2.34
C ARG A 140 12.90 -6.65 1.42
N VAL A 141 14.23 -6.55 1.47
CA VAL A 141 14.99 -5.67 0.57
C VAL A 141 15.76 -6.52 -0.41
N LEU A 142 15.53 -6.27 -1.70
CA LEU A 142 16.25 -6.90 -2.80
C LEU A 142 17.16 -5.88 -3.46
N LYS A 143 18.48 -6.08 -3.34
CA LYS A 143 19.47 -5.23 -4.02
C LYS A 143 19.55 -5.59 -5.49
N VAL A 144 19.56 -4.56 -6.35
CA VAL A 144 19.82 -4.76 -7.77
C VAL A 144 21.31 -4.97 -7.97
N ARG A 145 21.70 -6.13 -8.44
CA ARG A 145 23.07 -6.41 -8.88
C ARG A 145 23.15 -6.09 -10.37
N TYR A 146 23.89 -5.05 -10.72
CA TYR A 146 24.27 -4.84 -12.11
C TYR A 146 25.37 -5.85 -12.44
N LEU A 147 25.06 -6.79 -13.33
CA LEU A 147 26.09 -7.59 -13.96
C LEU A 147 26.81 -6.65 -14.94
N VAL A 148 28.00 -6.19 -14.55
CA VAL A 148 28.89 -5.49 -15.45
C VAL A 148 29.55 -6.56 -16.31
N HIS A 149 29.19 -6.58 -17.58
CA HIS A 149 29.90 -7.38 -18.60
C HIS A 149 31.10 -6.63 -19.10
#